data_dd7e42ee718c81c034e79c38bdba177c
#
_entry.id   dd7e42ee718c81c034e79c38bdba177c
#
_cell.length_a   1.000
_cell.length_b   1.000
_cell.length_c   1.000
_cell.angle_alpha   90.00
_cell.angle_beta   90.00
_cell.angle_gamma   90.00
#
_symmetry.space_group_name_H-M   'P 1'
#
loop_
_entity.id
_entity.type
_entity.pdbx_description
1 polymer ?
#
loop_
_entity_poly.entity_id
_entity_poly.type
_entity_poly.pdbx_seq_one_letter_code
_entity_poly.pdbx_strand_id
1 'polypeptide(L)'
;QDLIMNSINLENTYTSLPQEFFKYTEAEAMPDVNVVTINEQLADLLNIDIGFLKSQSGLRFLSGKNSKTLPNSISLAYAGHQFGHLVPQLGDGRAVLLGDKICQDGVRRDIQLKGSGKTYFSRGGDGRAGIGPVIREYLISESMHHLGVPTTLSLIHI
;
A
#
# COMPACT_ATOMS: atom_id res chain seq x y z
N GLN A 1 18.12 0.08 -11.29
CA GLN A 1 16.80 -0.54 -11.46
C GLN A 1 16.74 -1.94 -10.84
N ASP A 2 17.77 -2.77 -11.04
CA ASP A 2 17.81 -4.15 -10.55
C ASP A 2 17.87 -4.29 -9.03
N LEU A 3 18.45 -3.32 -8.32
CA LEU A 3 18.55 -3.32 -6.85
C LEU A 3 17.20 -3.16 -6.13
N ILE A 4 16.27 -2.40 -6.70
CA ILE A 4 14.94 -2.16 -6.12
C ILE A 4 14.06 -3.41 -6.26
N MET A 5 14.07 -4.03 -7.44
CA MET A 5 13.31 -5.24 -7.74
C MET A 5 13.76 -6.41 -6.85
N ASN A 6 15.06 -6.55 -6.61
CA ASN A 6 15.62 -7.58 -5.73
C ASN A 6 15.32 -7.34 -4.24
N SER A 7 15.03 -6.09 -3.83
CA SER A 7 14.84 -5.76 -2.41
C SER A 7 13.43 -6.06 -1.89
N ILE A 8 12.39 -6.06 -2.74
CA ILE A 8 11.00 -6.29 -2.29
C ILE A 8 10.38 -7.54 -2.91
N ASN A 9 10.70 -7.87 -4.15
CA ASN A 9 10.23 -9.05 -4.90
C ASN A 9 8.72 -9.30 -4.75
N LEU A 10 7.92 -8.46 -5.42
CA LEU A 10 6.47 -8.54 -5.41
C LEU A 10 5.94 -9.31 -6.63
N GLU A 11 4.93 -10.12 -6.39
CA GLU A 11 4.00 -10.64 -7.38
C GLU A 11 2.77 -9.73 -7.44
N ASN A 12 1.85 -9.96 -8.35
CA ASN A 12 0.51 -9.39 -8.28
C ASN A 12 -0.51 -10.42 -8.72
N THR A 13 -0.92 -11.27 -7.78
CA THR A 13 -1.82 -12.39 -8.04
C THR A 13 -3.22 -11.94 -8.44
N TYR A 14 -3.64 -10.72 -8.02
CA TYR A 14 -4.93 -10.14 -8.40
C TYR A 14 -5.07 -9.90 -9.91
N THR A 15 -3.97 -9.72 -10.63
CA THR A 15 -4.01 -9.49 -12.09
C THR A 15 -4.43 -10.73 -12.89
N SER A 16 -4.50 -11.89 -12.24
CA SER A 16 -5.09 -13.10 -12.83
C SER A 16 -6.64 -13.11 -12.82
N LEU A 17 -7.27 -12.20 -12.07
CA LEU A 17 -8.72 -12.03 -12.04
C LEU A 17 -9.21 -11.27 -13.29
N PRO A 18 -10.53 -11.36 -13.60
CA PRO A 18 -11.14 -10.51 -14.62
C PRO A 18 -10.92 -9.01 -14.35
N GLN A 19 -10.78 -8.21 -15.41
CA GLN A 19 -10.45 -6.77 -15.30
C GLN A 19 -11.53 -5.91 -14.61
N GLU A 20 -12.70 -6.48 -14.37
CA GLU A 20 -13.77 -5.86 -13.58
C GLU A 20 -13.40 -5.73 -12.10
N PHE A 21 -12.47 -6.56 -11.60
CA PHE A 21 -12.03 -6.56 -10.20
C PHE A 21 -10.92 -5.56 -9.88
N PHE A 22 -10.30 -4.96 -10.90
CA PHE A 22 -9.22 -3.98 -10.69
C PHE A 22 -9.06 -3.02 -11.86
N LYS A 23 -8.29 -1.95 -11.62
CA LYS A 23 -7.78 -1.05 -12.67
C LYS A 23 -6.29 -0.86 -12.48
N TYR A 24 -5.52 -0.94 -13.56
CA TYR A 24 -4.10 -0.55 -13.50
C TYR A 24 -3.99 0.90 -13.06
N THR A 25 -3.15 1.14 -12.06
CA THR A 25 -3.05 2.43 -11.40
C THR A 25 -1.61 2.67 -10.99
N GLU A 26 -1.05 3.79 -11.42
CA GLU A 26 0.26 4.25 -10.96
C GLU A 26 0.08 5.20 -9.76
N ALA A 27 0.96 5.07 -8.76
CA ALA A 27 1.00 6.04 -7.67
C ALA A 27 1.52 7.39 -8.20
N GLU A 28 0.90 8.48 -7.76
CA GLU A 28 1.37 9.83 -8.07
C GLU A 28 2.56 10.20 -7.18
N ALA A 29 3.64 10.64 -7.81
CA ALA A 29 4.85 11.01 -7.10
C ALA A 29 4.62 12.14 -6.07
N MET A 30 5.15 11.96 -4.87
CA MET A 30 5.25 13.01 -3.86
C MET A 30 6.59 13.75 -4.02
N PRO A 31 6.60 15.09 -3.97
CA PRO A 31 7.82 15.87 -4.22
C PRO A 31 8.86 15.70 -3.11
N ASP A 32 8.47 15.89 -1.87
CA ASP A 32 9.36 15.88 -0.70
C ASP A 32 8.82 14.88 0.32
N VAL A 33 9.58 13.82 0.57
CA VAL A 33 9.20 12.77 1.50
C VAL A 33 10.27 12.60 2.57
N ASN A 34 9.82 12.49 3.81
CA ASN A 34 10.65 12.16 4.96
C ASN A 34 10.02 10.99 5.70
N VAL A 35 10.86 10.12 6.23
CA VAL A 35 10.38 9.01 7.06
C VAL A 35 9.89 9.55 8.39
N VAL A 36 8.65 9.28 8.73
CA VAL A 36 8.07 9.55 10.04
C VAL A 36 8.33 8.38 10.99
N THR A 37 8.02 7.16 10.55
CA THR A 37 8.27 5.94 11.33
C THR A 37 8.34 4.71 10.41
N ILE A 38 9.06 3.68 10.86
CA ILE A 38 9.12 2.37 10.22
C ILE A 38 8.79 1.32 11.27
N ASN A 39 7.92 0.37 10.92
CA ASN A 39 7.66 -0.82 11.70
C ASN A 39 8.73 -1.87 11.37
N GLU A 40 9.78 -1.92 12.19
CA GLU A 40 10.92 -2.81 11.95
C GLU A 40 10.55 -4.29 12.07
N GLN A 41 9.63 -4.63 12.99
CA GLN A 41 9.14 -6.02 13.14
C GLN A 41 8.36 -6.47 11.90
N LEU A 42 7.53 -5.58 11.35
CA LEU A 42 6.80 -5.87 10.12
C LEU A 42 7.74 -5.95 8.91
N ALA A 43 8.76 -5.09 8.86
CA ALA A 43 9.79 -5.16 7.80
C ALA A 43 10.51 -6.52 7.81
N ASP A 44 10.89 -7.02 8.99
CA ASP A 44 11.51 -8.32 9.16
C ASP A 44 10.56 -9.45 8.71
N LEU A 45 9.30 -9.45 9.20
CA LEU A 45 8.28 -10.43 8.79
C LEU A 45 8.08 -10.46 7.27
N LEU A 46 8.07 -9.29 6.63
CA LEU A 46 7.96 -9.14 5.18
C LEU A 46 9.26 -9.46 4.45
N ASN A 47 10.36 -9.73 5.16
CA ASN A 47 11.69 -9.89 4.59
C ASN A 47 12.04 -8.70 3.65
N ILE A 48 11.89 -7.49 4.19
CA ILE A 48 12.23 -6.23 3.50
C ILE A 48 13.38 -5.57 4.28
N ASP A 49 14.45 -5.25 3.58
CA ASP A 49 15.61 -4.60 4.20
C ASP A 49 15.27 -3.19 4.71
N ILE A 50 15.48 -2.96 6.01
CA ILE A 50 15.28 -1.67 6.66
C ILE A 50 16.21 -0.60 6.08
N GLY A 51 17.43 -0.99 5.72
CA GLY A 51 18.39 -0.10 5.05
C GLY A 51 17.85 0.40 3.71
N PHE A 52 17.19 -0.48 2.94
CA PHE A 52 16.47 -0.09 1.73
C PHE A 52 15.34 0.90 2.04
N LEU A 53 14.48 0.61 3.03
CA LEU A 53 13.36 1.50 3.39
C LEU A 53 13.83 2.91 3.79
N LYS A 54 14.99 3.03 4.45
CA LYS A 54 15.61 4.30 4.85
C LYS A 54 16.42 4.98 3.73
N SER A 55 16.68 4.28 2.62
CA SER A 55 17.48 4.79 1.51
C SER A 55 16.70 5.76 0.61
N GLN A 56 17.42 6.60 -0.13
CA GLN A 56 16.82 7.45 -1.16
C GLN A 56 16.06 6.65 -2.23
N SER A 57 16.53 5.46 -2.56
CA SER A 57 15.87 4.56 -3.52
C SER A 57 14.56 4.01 -2.96
N GLY A 58 14.55 3.58 -1.69
CA GLY A 58 13.35 3.14 -1.00
C GLY A 58 12.32 4.26 -0.86
N LEU A 59 12.75 5.46 -0.45
CA LEU A 59 11.86 6.62 -0.34
C LEU A 59 11.24 7.02 -1.68
N ARG A 60 12.01 7.01 -2.76
CA ARG A 60 11.48 7.26 -4.12
C ARG A 60 10.46 6.22 -4.53
N PHE A 61 10.72 4.96 -4.22
CA PHE A 61 9.80 3.86 -4.49
C PHE A 61 8.48 4.06 -3.72
N LEU A 62 8.56 4.27 -2.41
CA LEU A 62 7.40 4.43 -1.52
C LEU A 62 6.63 5.73 -1.77
N SER A 63 7.29 6.76 -2.30
CA SER A 63 6.63 8.02 -2.67
C SER A 63 5.96 8.00 -4.05
N GLY A 64 5.94 6.87 -4.74
CA GLY A 64 5.38 6.74 -6.08
C GLY A 64 6.28 7.23 -7.22
N LYS A 65 7.48 7.77 -6.94
CA LYS A 65 8.38 8.28 -8.00
C LYS A 65 8.89 7.21 -8.95
N ASN A 66 8.88 5.96 -8.52
CA ASN A 66 9.33 4.82 -9.32
C ASN A 66 8.19 3.79 -9.53
N SER A 67 6.93 4.20 -9.43
CA SER A 67 5.79 3.31 -9.63
C SER A 67 5.78 2.65 -11.02
N LYS A 68 6.35 3.33 -12.02
CA LYS A 68 6.55 2.79 -13.37
C LYS A 68 7.51 1.59 -13.45
N THR A 69 8.29 1.35 -12.40
CA THR A 69 9.19 0.19 -12.33
C THR A 69 8.52 -1.05 -11.74
N LEU A 70 7.30 -0.89 -11.19
CA LEU A 70 6.44 -1.99 -10.80
C LEU A 70 5.40 -2.20 -11.91
N PRO A 71 5.65 -3.08 -12.87
CA PRO A 71 4.62 -3.43 -13.83
C PRO A 71 3.47 -4.06 -13.03
N ASN A 72 2.26 -3.57 -13.26
CA ASN A 72 1.03 -4.13 -12.72
C ASN A 72 0.57 -3.67 -11.33
N SER A 73 0.98 -2.49 -10.83
CA SER A 73 0.28 -1.91 -9.68
C SER A 73 -1.18 -1.57 -10.05
N ILE A 74 -2.10 -1.81 -9.13
CA ILE A 74 -3.54 -1.75 -9.38
C ILE A 74 -4.28 -1.04 -8.25
N SER A 75 -5.49 -0.57 -8.55
CA SER A 75 -6.53 -0.24 -7.56
C SER A 75 -7.65 -1.28 -7.66
N LEU A 76 -8.11 -1.78 -6.51
CA LEU A 76 -9.10 -2.86 -6.45
C LEU A 76 -10.51 -2.32 -6.53
N ALA A 77 -11.38 -3.07 -7.23
CA ALA A 77 -12.82 -2.86 -7.29
C ALA A 77 -13.50 -3.76 -6.27
N TYR A 78 -14.31 -3.17 -5.39
CA TYR A 78 -15.13 -3.91 -4.42
C TYR A 78 -16.36 -3.09 -4.03
N ALA A 79 -17.38 -3.79 -3.53
CA ALA A 79 -18.55 -3.16 -2.89
C ALA A 79 -18.26 -2.88 -1.41
N GLY A 80 -18.91 -1.89 -0.85
CA GLY A 80 -18.78 -1.58 0.56
C GLY A 80 -19.93 -0.69 1.07
N HIS A 81 -20.06 -0.60 2.39
CA HIS A 81 -21.01 0.31 3.03
C HIS A 81 -20.31 1.63 3.35
N GLN A 82 -20.95 2.73 2.97
CA GLN A 82 -20.46 4.08 3.28
C GLN A 82 -21.65 4.99 3.59
N PHE A 83 -21.59 5.71 4.72
CA PHE A 83 -22.67 6.59 5.20
C PHE A 83 -24.03 5.90 5.32
N GLY A 84 -24.06 4.63 5.75
CA GLY A 84 -25.29 3.86 5.94
C GLY A 84 -25.88 3.26 4.67
N HIS A 85 -25.22 3.39 3.52
CA HIS A 85 -25.69 2.86 2.23
C HIS A 85 -24.70 1.89 1.63
N LEU A 86 -25.22 0.85 0.95
CA LEU A 86 -24.41 0.00 0.11
C LEU A 86 -23.97 0.76 -1.14
N VAL A 87 -22.66 0.79 -1.38
CA VAL A 87 -22.04 1.28 -2.60
C VAL A 87 -21.56 0.08 -3.41
N PRO A 88 -22.22 -0.27 -4.52
CA PRO A 88 -21.87 -1.48 -5.29
C PRO A 88 -20.46 -1.46 -5.86
N GLN A 89 -19.94 -0.27 -6.14
CA GLN A 89 -18.55 -0.07 -6.62
C GLN A 89 -17.89 1.03 -5.80
N LEU A 90 -17.43 0.70 -4.60
CA LEU A 90 -16.69 1.60 -3.73
C LEU A 90 -15.24 1.72 -4.18
N GLY A 91 -14.52 0.61 -4.22
CA GLY A 91 -13.15 0.49 -4.70
C GLY A 91 -12.09 1.28 -3.92
N ASP A 92 -10.85 1.13 -4.33
CA ASP A 92 -9.68 1.81 -3.74
C ASP A 92 -9.57 3.26 -4.24
N GLY A 93 -10.25 4.20 -3.58
CA GLY A 93 -10.26 5.61 -3.97
C GLY A 93 -8.97 6.38 -3.68
N ARG A 94 -8.04 5.80 -2.91
CA ARG A 94 -6.75 6.40 -2.53
C ARG A 94 -5.67 5.38 -2.20
N ALA A 95 -5.89 4.12 -2.55
CA ALA A 95 -4.93 3.05 -2.32
C ALA A 95 -4.47 2.45 -3.65
N VAL A 96 -3.20 2.09 -3.72
CA VAL A 96 -2.59 1.43 -4.87
C VAL A 96 -1.90 0.18 -4.35
N LEU A 97 -2.38 -0.98 -4.77
CA LEU A 97 -1.73 -2.26 -4.51
C LEU A 97 -0.48 -2.37 -5.38
N LEU A 98 0.67 -2.43 -4.73
CA LEU A 98 1.96 -2.63 -5.39
C LEU A 98 2.15 -4.09 -5.81
N GLY A 99 1.56 -4.99 -5.06
CA GLY A 99 1.61 -6.42 -5.24
C GLY A 99 1.49 -7.16 -3.92
N ASP A 100 1.73 -8.45 -3.98
CA ASP A 100 1.69 -9.38 -2.86
C ASP A 100 2.96 -10.23 -2.80
N LYS A 101 3.24 -10.81 -1.64
CA LYS A 101 4.38 -11.73 -1.47
C LYS A 101 4.12 -12.74 -0.36
N ILE A 102 4.80 -13.89 -0.44
CA ILE A 102 4.88 -14.85 0.66
C ILE A 102 5.88 -14.31 1.68
N CYS A 103 5.43 -14.17 2.93
CA CYS A 103 6.23 -13.68 4.05
C CYS A 103 7.00 -14.82 4.75
N GLN A 104 7.86 -14.49 5.73
CA GLN A 104 8.67 -15.49 6.46
C GLN A 104 7.84 -16.56 7.17
N ASP A 105 6.63 -16.22 7.60
CA ASP A 105 5.69 -17.14 8.23
C ASP A 105 4.85 -17.99 7.24
N GLY A 106 5.17 -17.90 5.94
CA GLY A 106 4.47 -18.63 4.88
C GLY A 106 3.13 -18.02 4.47
N VAL A 107 2.71 -16.91 5.08
CA VAL A 107 1.44 -16.24 4.76
C VAL A 107 1.66 -15.22 3.64
N ARG A 108 0.76 -15.24 2.64
CA ARG A 108 0.73 -14.23 1.58
C ARG A 108 0.12 -12.94 2.12
N ARG A 109 0.82 -11.82 1.88
CA ARG A 109 0.37 -10.48 2.26
C ARG A 109 0.47 -9.50 1.13
N ASP A 110 -0.51 -8.64 1.05
CA ASP A 110 -0.59 -7.52 0.12
C ASP A 110 0.22 -6.34 0.64
N ILE A 111 0.88 -5.62 -0.28
CA ILE A 111 1.59 -4.37 0.01
C ILE A 111 0.95 -3.26 -0.79
N GLN A 112 0.40 -2.28 -0.07
CA GLN A 112 -0.31 -1.15 -0.65
C GLN A 112 0.33 0.18 -0.26
N LEU A 113 0.28 1.15 -1.17
CA LEU A 113 0.41 2.56 -0.83
C LEU A 113 -0.96 3.15 -0.57
N LYS A 114 -1.10 3.99 0.47
CA LYS A 114 -2.34 4.68 0.81
C LYS A 114 -2.12 6.18 0.87
N GLY A 115 -2.97 6.93 0.19
CA GLY A 115 -2.78 8.37 0.02
C GLY A 115 -1.83 8.76 -1.11
N SER A 116 -1.54 7.84 -2.01
CA SER A 116 -0.54 7.99 -3.08
C SER A 116 -1.10 8.62 -4.36
N GLY A 117 -2.22 9.31 -4.28
CA GLY A 117 -2.82 10.02 -5.41
C GLY A 117 -4.11 9.40 -5.91
N LYS A 118 -4.57 9.92 -7.03
CA LYS A 118 -5.85 9.53 -7.64
C LYS A 118 -5.80 8.12 -8.21
N THR A 119 -6.93 7.43 -8.07
CA THR A 119 -7.22 6.16 -8.74
C THR A 119 -8.49 6.29 -9.57
N TYR A 120 -8.83 5.25 -10.32
CA TYR A 120 -10.12 5.18 -11.03
C TYR A 120 -11.32 5.34 -10.06
N PHE A 121 -11.17 4.93 -8.80
CA PHE A 121 -12.25 4.92 -7.79
C PHE A 121 -12.27 6.15 -6.88
N SER A 122 -11.51 7.20 -7.18
CA SER A 122 -11.40 8.40 -6.31
C SER A 122 -12.65 9.27 -6.28
N ARG A 123 -13.60 9.10 -7.21
CA ARG A 123 -14.90 9.83 -7.24
C ARG A 123 -14.76 11.35 -7.08
N GLY A 124 -13.75 11.94 -7.71
CA GLY A 124 -13.48 13.38 -7.62
C GLY A 124 -12.58 13.80 -6.44
N GLY A 125 -12.24 12.89 -5.52
CA GLY A 125 -11.22 13.13 -4.49
C GLY A 125 -9.81 13.23 -5.08
N ASP A 126 -8.87 13.77 -4.30
CA ASP A 126 -7.46 13.92 -4.68
C ASP A 126 -6.61 12.66 -4.45
N GLY A 127 -7.20 11.63 -3.82
CA GLY A 127 -6.50 10.38 -3.50
C GLY A 127 -5.42 10.52 -2.42
N ARG A 128 -5.37 11.64 -1.71
CA ARG A 128 -4.39 11.89 -0.65
C ARG A 128 -4.92 11.49 0.72
N ALA A 129 -4.02 11.29 1.67
CA ALA A 129 -4.33 11.01 3.06
C ALA A 129 -3.65 12.05 3.96
N GLY A 130 -4.46 12.72 4.80
CA GLY A 130 -3.92 13.64 5.80
C GLY A 130 -3.21 12.90 6.93
N ILE A 131 -2.20 13.49 7.53
CA ILE A 131 -1.36 12.85 8.55
C ILE A 131 -2.15 12.41 9.80
N GLY A 132 -3.13 13.19 10.23
CA GLY A 132 -3.93 12.87 11.41
C GLY A 132 -4.68 11.53 11.30
N PRO A 133 -5.50 11.30 10.25
CA PRO A 133 -6.10 10.00 9.96
C PRO A 133 -5.08 8.86 9.84
N VAL A 134 -3.95 9.10 9.22
CA VAL A 134 -2.88 8.10 9.01
C VAL A 134 -2.28 7.66 10.35
N ILE A 135 -1.95 8.59 11.25
CA ILE A 135 -1.43 8.27 12.58
C ILE A 135 -2.47 7.51 13.42
N ARG A 136 -3.75 7.90 13.38
CA ARG A 136 -4.80 7.15 14.08
C ARG A 136 -4.92 5.72 13.58
N GLU A 137 -4.90 5.52 12.27
CA GLU A 137 -4.94 4.18 11.68
C GLU A 137 -3.75 3.33 12.13
N TYR A 138 -2.55 3.91 12.14
CA TYR A 138 -1.35 3.24 12.62
C TYR A 138 -1.48 2.79 14.07
N LEU A 139 -1.81 3.71 14.99
CA LEU A 139 -1.91 3.41 16.42
C LEU A 139 -2.98 2.35 16.72
N ILE A 140 -4.13 2.44 16.06
CA ILE A 140 -5.23 1.49 16.28
C ILE A 140 -4.90 0.13 15.69
N SER A 141 -4.32 0.06 14.48
CA SER A 141 -3.94 -1.22 13.87
C SER A 141 -2.88 -1.96 14.68
N GLU A 142 -1.87 -1.26 15.20
CA GLU A 142 -0.88 -1.84 16.12
C GLU A 142 -1.54 -2.37 17.41
N SER A 143 -2.43 -1.58 17.99
CA SER A 143 -3.15 -1.98 19.20
C SER A 143 -4.01 -3.23 18.97
N MET A 144 -4.74 -3.29 17.85
CA MET A 144 -5.55 -4.44 17.48
C MET A 144 -4.69 -5.69 17.22
N HIS A 145 -3.59 -5.53 16.53
CA HIS A 145 -2.64 -6.62 16.28
C HIS A 145 -2.15 -7.24 17.60
N HIS A 146 -1.72 -6.41 18.55
CA HIS A 146 -1.25 -6.88 19.87
C HIS A 146 -2.36 -7.51 20.72
N LEU A 147 -3.62 -7.17 20.47
CA LEU A 147 -4.79 -7.82 21.07
C LEU A 147 -5.21 -9.12 20.37
N GLY A 148 -4.48 -9.54 19.32
CA GLY A 148 -4.80 -10.75 18.54
C GLY A 148 -5.99 -10.58 17.58
N VAL A 149 -6.39 -9.34 17.29
CA VAL A 149 -7.44 -9.05 16.30
C VAL A 149 -6.80 -8.91 14.91
N PRO A 150 -7.19 -9.73 13.92
CA PRO A 150 -6.68 -9.60 12.56
C PRO A 150 -6.94 -8.19 11.99
N THR A 151 -5.89 -7.54 11.50
CA THR A 151 -5.95 -6.19 10.99
C THR A 151 -4.86 -5.96 9.95
N THR A 152 -4.99 -4.91 9.15
CA THR A 152 -3.89 -4.39 8.35
C THR A 152 -2.86 -3.72 9.25
N LEU A 153 -1.58 -3.80 8.87
CA LEU A 153 -0.50 -3.10 9.57
C LEU A 153 0.18 -2.11 8.64
N SER A 154 0.74 -1.07 9.22
CA SER A 154 1.50 -0.08 8.45
C SER A 154 3.00 -0.36 8.57
N LEU A 155 3.66 -0.53 7.41
CA LEU A 155 5.10 -0.77 7.34
C LEU A 155 5.90 0.52 7.55
N ILE A 156 5.48 1.59 6.89
CA ILE A 156 6.19 2.88 6.90
C ILE A 156 5.22 4.04 6.70
N HIS A 157 5.48 5.14 7.39
CA HIS A 157 4.84 6.43 7.18
C HIS A 157 5.86 7.46 6.69
N ILE A 158 5.52 8.13 5.64
CA ILE A 158 6.34 9.14 4.96
C ILE A 158 5.53 10.40 4.66
#